data_fd1819122172f73adf5dfd6671124800
#
_entry.id   fd1819122172f73adf5dfd6671124800
#
_cell.length_a   1.000
_cell.length_b   1.000
_cell.length_c   1.000
_cell.angle_alpha   90.00
_cell.angle_beta   90.00
_cell.angle_gamma   90.00
#
_symmetry.space_group_name_H-M   'P 1'
#
loop_
_entity.id
_entity.type
_entity.pdbx_description
1 polymer ?
#
loop_
_entity_poly.entity_id
_entity_poly.type
_entity_poly.pdbx_seq_one_letter_code
_entity_poly.pdbx_strand_id
1 'polypeptide(L)'
;TMMISATAPAGIDVADYLDNEVVPALENIGGVARVELSGARDEYLRIVLDEAAMRQYGLSISTVGSAIAAADFDMPVGSVSLGAQDIALGVYGNVEVNPNFRDLPIQTPSGRTVMLEDICTFFNLYEEDADTVSRYNGQESVMLTVTKQDSAATMEVCNAVQDVLDQYSVDGVGFETIYSEGDSILETLGEVLNTLITGVILTMIVLFVFFGDLRASLIVGISMPLSILLAVILLNFAGFNIDLMTGSALIIAIGMIVDNSIVVLES
;
A
#
# COMPACT_ATOMS: atom_id res chain seq x y z
N THR A 1 6.76 -0.80 2.11
CA THR A 1 5.52 -1.55 1.90
C THR A 1 4.90 -1.94 3.23
N MET A 2 3.60 -1.81 3.33
CA MET A 2 2.80 -2.33 4.46
C MET A 2 1.68 -3.19 3.92
N MET A 3 1.35 -4.26 4.64
CA MET A 3 0.18 -5.11 4.37
C MET A 3 -0.71 -5.10 5.61
N ILE A 4 -1.93 -4.69 5.43
CA ILE A 4 -2.89 -4.47 6.51
C ILE A 4 -4.15 -5.27 6.19
N SER A 5 -4.66 -6.00 7.17
CA SER A 5 -5.94 -6.70 7.07
C SER A 5 -7.02 -5.84 7.71
N ALA A 6 -8.06 -5.55 6.95
CA ALA A 6 -9.25 -4.88 7.45
C ALA A 6 -10.37 -5.90 7.65
N THR A 7 -10.98 -5.89 8.82
CA THR A 7 -12.10 -6.78 9.20
C THR A 7 -13.24 -5.93 9.76
N ALA A 8 -14.47 -6.31 9.46
CA ALA A 8 -15.65 -5.70 10.07
C ALA A 8 -16.67 -6.74 10.53
N PRO A 9 -17.54 -6.39 11.47
CA PRO A 9 -18.67 -7.23 11.85
C PRO A 9 -19.65 -7.40 10.69
N ALA A 10 -20.40 -8.51 10.70
CA ALA A 10 -21.39 -8.82 9.68
C ALA A 10 -22.37 -7.67 9.48
N GLY A 11 -22.51 -7.19 8.25
CA GLY A 11 -23.44 -6.14 7.86
C GLY A 11 -22.79 -4.81 7.43
N ILE A 12 -21.48 -4.70 7.52
CA ILE A 12 -20.72 -3.58 6.96
C ILE A 12 -19.96 -4.09 5.74
N ASP A 13 -20.17 -3.45 4.59
CA ASP A 13 -19.33 -3.69 3.42
C ASP A 13 -17.97 -3.01 3.66
N VAL A 14 -16.98 -3.86 3.99
CA VAL A 14 -15.62 -3.40 4.28
C VAL A 14 -14.97 -2.83 3.03
N ALA A 15 -15.23 -3.42 1.87
CA ALA A 15 -14.60 -3.02 0.62
C ALA A 15 -15.03 -1.61 0.20
N ASP A 16 -16.33 -1.35 0.22
CA ASP A 16 -16.90 -0.04 -0.11
C ASP A 16 -16.43 1.05 0.87
N TYR A 17 -16.41 0.75 2.18
CA TYR A 17 -15.86 1.67 3.18
C TYR A 17 -14.37 1.98 2.95
N LEU A 18 -13.57 0.95 2.64
CA LEU A 18 -12.15 1.13 2.39
C LEU A 18 -11.90 1.96 1.14
N ASP A 19 -12.61 1.69 0.06
CA ASP A 19 -12.42 2.35 -1.24
C ASP A 19 -12.82 3.83 -1.20
N ASN A 20 -13.92 4.13 -0.53
CA ASN A 20 -14.46 5.49 -0.49
C ASN A 20 -13.83 6.39 0.58
N GLU A 21 -13.42 5.84 1.72
CA GLU A 21 -12.99 6.65 2.87
C GLU A 21 -11.49 6.46 3.20
N VAL A 22 -11.03 5.22 3.26
CA VAL A 22 -9.69 4.91 3.79
C VAL A 22 -8.62 5.04 2.71
N VAL A 23 -8.84 4.47 1.53
CA VAL A 23 -7.87 4.50 0.41
C VAL A 23 -7.53 5.94 0.01
N PRO A 24 -8.50 6.86 -0.20
CA PRO A 24 -8.17 8.25 -0.52
C PRO A 24 -7.37 8.95 0.58
N ALA A 25 -7.67 8.65 1.86
CA ALA A 25 -6.93 9.21 2.98
C ALA A 25 -5.48 8.71 3.03
N LEU A 26 -5.25 7.43 2.76
CA LEU A 26 -3.92 6.84 2.69
C LEU A 26 -3.11 7.33 1.48
N GLU A 27 -3.74 7.49 0.31
CA GLU A 27 -3.09 8.00 -0.89
C GLU A 27 -2.69 9.48 -0.78
N ASN A 28 -3.40 10.25 0.05
CA ASN A 28 -3.05 11.63 0.35
C ASN A 28 -1.82 11.78 1.28
N ILE A 29 -1.32 10.70 1.87
CA ILE A 29 -0.10 10.73 2.67
C ILE A 29 1.10 11.00 1.77
N GLY A 30 1.88 12.03 2.10
CA GLY A 30 3.12 12.32 1.40
C GLY A 30 4.09 11.13 1.47
N GLY A 31 4.48 10.60 0.31
CA GLY A 31 5.38 9.45 0.22
C GLY A 31 4.70 8.11 -0.04
N VAL A 32 3.38 8.02 -0.02
CA VAL A 32 2.63 6.87 -0.54
C VAL A 32 2.59 6.97 -2.07
N ALA A 33 2.89 5.85 -2.75
CA ALA A 33 2.83 5.75 -4.20
C ALA A 33 1.47 5.24 -4.68
N ARG A 34 0.92 4.26 -3.98
CA ARG A 34 -0.39 3.65 -4.27
C ARG A 34 -0.87 2.79 -3.10
N VAL A 35 -2.17 2.59 -3.07
CA VAL A 35 -2.86 1.65 -2.19
C VAL A 35 -3.62 0.66 -3.06
N GLU A 36 -3.47 -0.64 -2.79
CA GLU A 36 -4.16 -1.71 -3.51
C GLU A 36 -5.02 -2.50 -2.54
N LEU A 37 -6.27 -2.75 -2.91
CA LEU A 37 -7.17 -3.64 -2.20
C LEU A 37 -7.13 -5.04 -2.80
N SER A 38 -7.18 -6.07 -1.97
CA SER A 38 -7.27 -7.47 -2.40
C SER A 38 -8.24 -8.23 -1.50
N GLY A 39 -8.99 -9.16 -2.06
CA GLY A 39 -9.99 -9.93 -1.33
C GLY A 39 -11.34 -9.23 -1.16
N ALA A 40 -11.50 -8.06 -1.78
CA ALA A 40 -12.80 -7.43 -1.96
C ALA A 40 -13.60 -8.17 -3.03
N ARG A 41 -14.90 -8.18 -2.90
CA ARG A 41 -15.80 -8.65 -3.96
C ARG A 41 -16.08 -7.47 -4.86
N ASP A 42 -15.88 -7.65 -6.15
CA ASP A 42 -16.25 -6.63 -7.13
C ASP A 42 -17.72 -6.75 -7.47
N GLU A 43 -18.45 -5.65 -7.37
CA GLU A 43 -19.80 -5.57 -7.89
C GLU A 43 -19.78 -5.22 -9.38
N TYR A 44 -20.50 -5.97 -10.17
CA TYR A 44 -20.67 -5.67 -11.58
C TYR A 44 -22.13 -5.72 -12.02
N LEU A 45 -22.48 -4.85 -12.95
CA LEU A 45 -23.79 -4.82 -13.53
C LEU A 45 -23.90 -5.83 -14.69
N ARG A 46 -24.66 -6.90 -14.48
CA ARG A 46 -24.91 -7.88 -15.53
C ARG A 46 -26.13 -7.52 -16.36
N ILE A 47 -25.89 -7.24 -17.64
CA ILE A 47 -26.90 -6.93 -18.62
C ILE A 47 -27.02 -8.12 -19.59
N VAL A 48 -28.13 -8.80 -19.60
CA VAL A 48 -28.42 -9.89 -20.55
C VAL A 48 -29.34 -9.36 -21.64
N LEU A 49 -28.82 -9.27 -22.86
CA LEU A 49 -29.55 -8.74 -24.00
C LEU A 49 -30.52 -9.78 -24.58
N ASP A 50 -31.69 -9.33 -25.00
CA ASP A 50 -32.66 -10.14 -25.74
C ASP A 50 -32.31 -10.15 -27.23
N GLU A 51 -31.91 -11.31 -27.73
CA GLU A 51 -31.53 -11.50 -29.14
C GLU A 51 -32.71 -11.22 -30.09
N ALA A 52 -33.93 -11.55 -29.71
CA ALA A 52 -35.12 -11.32 -30.55
C ALA A 52 -35.42 -9.81 -30.66
N ALA A 53 -35.36 -9.10 -29.54
CA ALA A 53 -35.54 -7.64 -29.52
C ALA A 53 -34.41 -6.94 -30.30
N MET A 54 -33.15 -7.35 -30.11
CA MET A 54 -32.02 -6.80 -30.87
C MET A 54 -32.18 -6.96 -32.39
N ARG A 55 -32.62 -8.16 -32.86
CA ARG A 55 -32.89 -8.41 -34.27
C ARG A 55 -34.02 -7.56 -34.79
N GLN A 56 -35.12 -7.37 -34.00
CA GLN A 56 -36.27 -6.54 -34.35
C GLN A 56 -35.87 -5.08 -34.57
N TYR A 57 -34.93 -4.56 -33.75
CA TYR A 57 -34.49 -3.17 -33.85
C TYR A 57 -33.22 -3.01 -34.71
N GLY A 58 -32.67 -4.12 -35.24
CA GLY A 58 -31.47 -4.11 -36.09
C GLY A 58 -30.20 -3.69 -35.33
N LEU A 59 -30.16 -3.95 -34.02
CA LEU A 59 -29.03 -3.61 -33.16
C LEU A 59 -28.02 -4.75 -33.10
N SER A 60 -26.73 -4.38 -33.08
CA SER A 60 -25.64 -5.31 -32.80
C SER A 60 -25.14 -5.18 -31.38
N ILE A 61 -24.52 -6.24 -30.86
CA ILE A 61 -23.88 -6.20 -29.52
C ILE A 61 -22.86 -5.07 -29.43
N SER A 62 -22.09 -4.86 -30.51
CA SER A 62 -21.10 -3.78 -30.53
C SER A 62 -21.71 -2.38 -30.46
N THR A 63 -22.90 -2.18 -31.07
CA THR A 63 -23.62 -0.90 -30.99
C THR A 63 -24.09 -0.63 -29.57
N VAL A 64 -24.64 -1.65 -28.91
CA VAL A 64 -25.08 -1.55 -27.50
C VAL A 64 -23.88 -1.34 -26.59
N GLY A 65 -22.81 -2.11 -26.75
CA GLY A 65 -21.58 -1.96 -25.97
C GLY A 65 -20.94 -0.56 -26.10
N SER A 66 -20.94 -0.01 -27.33
CA SER A 66 -20.44 1.36 -27.54
C SER A 66 -21.34 2.41 -26.89
N ALA A 67 -22.65 2.21 -26.87
CA ALA A 67 -23.57 3.13 -26.21
C ALA A 67 -23.40 3.09 -24.66
N ILE A 68 -23.19 1.90 -24.11
CA ILE A 68 -22.90 1.71 -22.69
C ILE A 68 -21.56 2.38 -22.33
N ALA A 69 -20.50 2.09 -23.08
CA ALA A 69 -19.17 2.68 -22.85
C ALA A 69 -19.16 4.21 -23.02
N ALA A 70 -20.05 4.75 -23.86
CA ALA A 70 -20.20 6.21 -24.01
C ALA A 70 -20.99 6.85 -22.86
N ALA A 71 -21.75 6.07 -22.11
CA ALA A 71 -22.50 6.53 -20.94
C ALA A 71 -21.68 6.44 -19.64
N ASP A 72 -20.72 5.53 -19.61
CA ASP A 72 -19.77 5.34 -18.51
C ASP A 72 -18.47 6.08 -18.87
N PHE A 73 -18.38 7.35 -18.47
CA PHE A 73 -17.20 8.15 -18.76
C PHE A 73 -16.83 9.06 -17.58
N ASP A 74 -15.56 9.22 -17.39
CA ASP A 74 -14.95 10.23 -16.52
C ASP A 74 -14.21 11.24 -17.39
N MET A 75 -14.70 12.48 -17.42
CA MET A 75 -14.09 13.55 -18.21
C MET A 75 -13.65 14.71 -17.31
N PRO A 76 -12.34 14.89 -17.09
CA PRO A 76 -11.86 16.07 -16.42
C PRO A 76 -12.14 17.31 -17.33
N VAL A 77 -12.98 18.23 -16.87
CA VAL A 77 -13.34 19.46 -17.59
C VAL A 77 -12.47 20.65 -17.23
N GLY A 78 -11.51 20.49 -16.35
CA GLY A 78 -10.57 21.54 -15.95
C GLY A 78 -10.52 21.78 -14.46
N SER A 79 -9.95 22.91 -14.06
CA SER A 79 -9.87 23.34 -12.66
C SER A 79 -10.46 24.73 -12.49
N VAL A 80 -11.08 25.00 -11.36
CA VAL A 80 -11.53 26.32 -10.94
C VAL A 80 -10.71 26.77 -9.74
N SER A 81 -10.07 27.93 -9.88
CA SER A 81 -9.34 28.57 -8.79
C SER A 81 -10.30 29.29 -7.84
N LEU A 82 -10.45 28.81 -6.63
CA LEU A 82 -11.20 29.44 -5.54
C LEU A 82 -10.20 30.00 -4.50
N GLY A 83 -9.75 31.22 -4.73
CA GLY A 83 -8.74 31.85 -3.88
C GLY A 83 -7.36 31.26 -4.07
N ALA A 84 -6.81 30.58 -3.07
CA ALA A 84 -5.48 29.93 -3.11
C ALA A 84 -5.54 28.41 -3.41
N GLN A 85 -6.73 27.86 -3.68
CA GLN A 85 -6.92 26.45 -4.00
C GLN A 85 -7.46 26.26 -5.41
N ASP A 86 -6.84 25.37 -6.18
CA ASP A 86 -7.34 24.89 -7.46
C ASP A 86 -8.16 23.61 -7.22
N ILE A 87 -9.46 23.68 -7.51
CA ILE A 87 -10.37 22.53 -7.41
C ILE A 87 -10.53 21.95 -8.79
N ALA A 88 -10.14 20.69 -8.96
CA ALA A 88 -10.37 19.94 -10.20
C ALA A 88 -11.89 19.72 -10.38
N LEU A 89 -12.38 20.02 -11.57
CA LEU A 89 -13.75 19.76 -11.97
C LEU A 89 -13.76 18.57 -12.92
N GLY A 90 -14.57 17.56 -12.60
CA GLY A 90 -14.87 16.43 -13.47
C GLY A 90 -16.35 16.32 -13.74
N VAL A 91 -16.71 15.83 -14.92
CA VAL A 91 -18.06 15.35 -15.23
C VAL A 91 -17.98 13.83 -15.26
N TYR A 92 -18.73 13.20 -14.35
CA TYR A 92 -18.76 11.76 -14.21
C TYR A 92 -20.08 11.24 -14.76
N GLY A 93 -20.02 10.28 -15.68
CA GLY A 93 -21.15 9.44 -16.06
C GLY A 93 -20.88 8.07 -15.47
N ASN A 94 -21.25 7.82 -14.22
CA ASN A 94 -21.03 6.55 -13.58
C ASN A 94 -22.32 5.72 -13.55
N VAL A 95 -22.23 4.45 -13.93
CA VAL A 95 -23.28 3.45 -13.89
C VAL A 95 -23.84 3.26 -12.47
N GLU A 96 -23.00 3.36 -11.45
CA GLU A 96 -23.35 3.18 -10.04
C GLU A 96 -24.20 4.32 -9.48
N VAL A 97 -23.98 5.54 -9.96
CA VAL A 97 -24.67 6.75 -9.47
C VAL A 97 -25.97 7.02 -10.22
N ASN A 98 -26.19 6.38 -11.38
CA ASN A 98 -27.36 6.63 -12.20
C ASN A 98 -28.39 5.49 -12.12
N PRO A 99 -29.41 5.57 -11.23
CA PRO A 99 -30.47 4.57 -11.14
C PRO A 99 -31.27 4.43 -12.45
N ASN A 100 -31.10 5.35 -13.38
CA ASN A 100 -31.78 5.39 -14.67
C ASN A 100 -30.94 4.81 -15.82
N PHE A 101 -29.91 4.00 -15.54
CA PHE A 101 -29.14 3.37 -16.60
C PHE A 101 -30.00 2.45 -17.50
N ARG A 102 -31.12 1.97 -16.97
CA ARG A 102 -32.15 1.25 -17.76
C ARG A 102 -32.72 2.11 -18.88
N ASP A 103 -32.83 3.41 -18.63
CA ASP A 103 -33.40 4.41 -19.56
C ASP A 103 -32.34 4.93 -20.56
N LEU A 104 -31.15 4.25 -20.66
CA LEU A 104 -30.12 4.65 -21.61
C LEU A 104 -30.64 4.60 -23.05
N PRO A 105 -30.67 5.74 -23.77
CA PRO A 105 -31.18 5.79 -25.12
C PRO A 105 -30.15 5.24 -26.11
N ILE A 106 -30.53 4.21 -26.85
CA ILE A 106 -29.71 3.60 -27.89
C ILE A 106 -30.31 3.94 -29.24
N GLN A 107 -29.49 4.50 -30.13
CA GLN A 107 -29.94 4.81 -31.49
C GLN A 107 -29.85 3.58 -32.39
N THR A 108 -30.97 3.25 -33.05
CA THR A 108 -31.03 2.19 -34.04
C THR A 108 -30.52 2.69 -35.39
N PRO A 109 -30.06 1.80 -36.28
CA PRO A 109 -29.68 2.17 -37.64
C PRO A 109 -30.82 2.82 -38.46
N SER A 110 -32.06 2.60 -38.07
CA SER A 110 -33.25 3.23 -38.68
C SER A 110 -33.56 4.64 -38.17
N GLY A 111 -32.72 5.18 -37.23
CA GLY A 111 -32.89 6.51 -36.64
C GLY A 111 -33.95 6.56 -35.51
N ARG A 112 -34.42 5.42 -35.04
CA ARG A 112 -35.31 5.35 -33.86
C ARG A 112 -34.47 5.20 -32.58
N THR A 113 -34.94 5.78 -31.50
CA THR A 113 -34.34 5.60 -30.16
C THR A 113 -35.08 4.48 -29.42
N VAL A 114 -34.36 3.54 -28.83
CA VAL A 114 -34.88 2.45 -28.00
C VAL A 114 -34.15 2.54 -26.68
N MET A 115 -34.83 2.28 -25.58
CA MET A 115 -34.21 2.27 -24.26
C MET A 115 -33.50 0.95 -24.01
N LEU A 116 -32.43 0.97 -23.22
CA LEU A 116 -31.66 -0.25 -22.91
C LEU A 116 -32.56 -1.33 -22.28
N GLU A 117 -33.54 -0.96 -21.43
CA GLU A 117 -34.46 -1.89 -20.83
C GLU A 117 -35.37 -2.63 -21.83
N ASP A 118 -35.68 -2.01 -22.98
CA ASP A 118 -36.52 -2.63 -24.02
C ASP A 118 -35.82 -3.76 -24.76
N ILE A 119 -34.49 -3.85 -24.65
CA ILE A 119 -33.65 -4.87 -25.31
C ILE A 119 -32.96 -5.81 -24.32
N CYS A 120 -33.27 -5.69 -23.01
CA CYS A 120 -32.71 -6.52 -21.96
C CYS A 120 -33.76 -7.51 -21.42
N THR A 121 -33.37 -8.77 -21.24
CA THR A 121 -34.15 -9.75 -20.47
C THR A 121 -33.76 -9.78 -19.00
N PHE A 122 -32.60 -9.27 -18.66
CA PHE A 122 -32.08 -9.31 -17.31
C PHE A 122 -31.13 -8.12 -17.07
N PHE A 123 -31.30 -7.48 -15.90
CA PHE A 123 -30.54 -6.31 -15.52
C PHE A 123 -30.40 -6.30 -14.00
N ASN A 124 -29.30 -6.88 -13.50
CA ASN A 124 -29.07 -6.99 -12.06
C ASN A 124 -27.63 -6.72 -11.70
N LEU A 125 -27.44 -6.19 -10.51
CA LEU A 125 -26.13 -6.15 -9.85
C LEU A 125 -25.76 -7.57 -9.42
N TYR A 126 -24.53 -7.96 -9.70
CA TYR A 126 -23.93 -9.22 -9.29
C TYR A 126 -22.65 -8.92 -8.52
N GLU A 127 -22.48 -9.63 -7.42
CA GLU A 127 -21.19 -9.73 -6.77
C GLU A 127 -20.38 -10.81 -7.48
N GLU A 128 -19.21 -10.48 -7.98
CA GLU A 128 -18.26 -11.46 -8.47
C GLU A 128 -17.51 -12.05 -7.28
N ASP A 129 -17.34 -13.37 -7.25
CA ASP A 129 -16.48 -13.98 -6.25
C ASP A 129 -15.07 -13.44 -6.46
N ALA A 130 -14.51 -12.84 -5.41
CA ALA A 130 -13.17 -12.26 -5.46
C ALA A 130 -12.15 -13.31 -5.95
N ASP A 131 -11.32 -12.94 -6.91
CA ASP A 131 -10.24 -13.79 -7.43
C ASP A 131 -9.29 -14.25 -6.30
N THR A 132 -9.22 -13.46 -5.24
CA THR A 132 -8.41 -13.72 -4.05
C THR A 132 -9.28 -13.63 -2.81
N VAL A 133 -9.34 -14.68 -2.02
CA VAL A 133 -10.05 -14.68 -0.73
C VAL A 133 -9.04 -14.37 0.37
N SER A 134 -9.23 -13.26 1.07
CA SER A 134 -8.46 -12.90 2.25
C SER A 134 -9.23 -13.26 3.53
N ARG A 135 -8.55 -13.88 4.49
CA ARG A 135 -9.12 -14.21 5.81
C ARG A 135 -8.11 -13.93 6.91
N TYR A 136 -8.54 -13.23 7.93
CA TYR A 136 -7.77 -12.99 9.13
C TYR A 136 -8.47 -13.61 10.33
N ASN A 137 -7.77 -14.48 11.07
CA ASN A 137 -8.33 -15.23 12.22
C ASN A 137 -9.65 -15.99 11.93
N GLY A 138 -9.80 -16.46 10.68
CA GLY A 138 -11.00 -17.20 10.25
C GLY A 138 -12.18 -16.31 9.83
N GLN A 139 -12.09 -15.00 9.95
CA GLN A 139 -13.06 -14.03 9.46
C GLN A 139 -12.67 -13.56 8.05
N GLU A 140 -13.67 -13.25 7.23
CA GLU A 140 -13.43 -12.60 5.94
C GLU A 140 -12.81 -11.23 6.18
N SER A 141 -11.79 -10.91 5.39
CA SER A 141 -11.05 -9.65 5.49
C SER A 141 -10.68 -9.12 4.10
N VAL A 142 -10.51 -7.82 4.02
CA VAL A 142 -9.94 -7.16 2.85
C VAL A 142 -8.49 -6.79 3.18
N MET A 143 -7.58 -7.11 2.29
CA MET A 143 -6.16 -6.78 2.45
C MET A 143 -5.86 -5.46 1.74
N LEU A 144 -5.29 -4.50 2.48
CA LEU A 144 -4.72 -3.28 1.92
C LEU A 144 -3.22 -3.45 1.79
N THR A 145 -2.70 -3.20 0.61
CA THR A 145 -1.26 -3.15 0.35
C THR A 145 -0.85 -1.71 0.05
N VAL A 146 -0.16 -1.09 0.99
CA VAL A 146 0.35 0.28 0.82
C VAL A 146 1.78 0.22 0.32
N THR A 147 2.03 0.82 -0.83
CA THR A 147 3.37 0.93 -1.45
C THR A 147 3.86 2.36 -1.35
N LYS A 148 5.06 2.55 -0.81
CA LYS A 148 5.70 3.86 -0.71
C LYS A 148 6.38 4.27 -2.02
N GLN A 149 6.62 5.57 -2.20
CA GLN A 149 7.49 6.11 -3.25
C GLN A 149 8.95 5.77 -2.93
N ASP A 150 9.76 5.54 -3.96
CA ASP A 150 11.18 5.15 -3.79
C ASP A 150 11.98 6.18 -3.00
N SER A 151 11.68 7.46 -3.17
CA SER A 151 12.36 8.58 -2.48
C SER A 151 11.90 8.80 -1.05
N ALA A 152 10.78 8.21 -0.62
CA ALA A 152 10.21 8.44 0.69
C ALA A 152 10.91 7.62 1.78
N ALA A 153 11.02 8.19 2.97
CA ALA A 153 11.55 7.51 4.15
C ALA A 153 10.53 6.47 4.65
N THR A 154 10.94 5.20 4.72
CA THR A 154 10.05 4.08 5.07
C THR A 154 9.37 4.27 6.42
N MET A 155 10.12 4.68 7.44
CA MET A 155 9.59 4.87 8.79
C MET A 155 8.53 5.98 8.87
N GLU A 156 8.76 7.09 8.15
CA GLU A 156 7.81 8.21 8.12
C GLU A 156 6.48 7.79 7.49
N VAL A 157 6.55 7.08 6.36
CA VAL A 157 5.36 6.58 5.66
C VAL A 157 4.63 5.56 6.52
N CYS A 158 5.33 4.59 7.11
CA CYS A 158 4.70 3.57 7.95
C CYS A 158 4.00 4.19 9.17
N ASN A 159 4.63 5.17 9.83
CA ASN A 159 4.01 5.86 10.97
C ASN A 159 2.79 6.67 10.54
N ALA A 160 2.88 7.42 9.43
CA ALA A 160 1.76 8.21 8.93
C ALA A 160 0.57 7.33 8.50
N VAL A 161 0.84 6.17 7.90
CA VAL A 161 -0.19 5.17 7.57
C VAL A 161 -0.86 4.66 8.84
N GLN A 162 -0.08 4.30 9.87
CA GLN A 162 -0.64 3.83 11.13
C GLN A 162 -1.50 4.91 11.81
N ASP A 163 -1.05 6.16 11.83
CA ASP A 163 -1.80 7.30 12.40
C ASP A 163 -3.15 7.51 11.69
N VAL A 164 -3.21 7.33 10.37
CA VAL A 164 -4.46 7.39 9.60
C VAL A 164 -5.36 6.21 9.93
N LEU A 165 -4.83 4.97 9.95
CA LEU A 165 -5.62 3.79 10.28
C LEU A 165 -6.23 3.87 11.68
N ASP A 166 -5.50 4.41 12.66
CA ASP A 166 -5.99 4.61 14.02
C ASP A 166 -7.16 5.61 14.08
N GLN A 167 -7.20 6.61 13.17
CA GLN A 167 -8.32 7.55 13.05
C GLN A 167 -9.56 6.88 12.44
N TYR A 168 -9.38 5.97 11.50
CA TYR A 168 -10.45 5.26 10.81
C TYR A 168 -10.86 3.95 11.50
N SER A 169 -10.19 3.55 12.56
CA SER A 169 -10.56 2.40 13.42
C SER A 169 -11.81 2.68 14.28
N VAL A 170 -12.81 3.35 13.70
CA VAL A 170 -14.06 3.74 14.36
C VAL A 170 -15.18 2.90 13.75
N ASP A 171 -16.25 2.65 14.50
CA ASP A 171 -17.47 1.96 14.06
C ASP A 171 -17.34 0.46 13.75
N GLY A 172 -16.35 -0.22 14.34
CA GLY A 172 -16.28 -1.69 14.28
C GLY A 172 -15.43 -2.25 13.15
N VAL A 173 -14.82 -1.39 12.32
CA VAL A 173 -13.77 -1.83 11.39
C VAL A 173 -12.45 -1.92 12.14
N GLY A 174 -11.88 -3.12 12.17
CA GLY A 174 -10.58 -3.39 12.78
C GLY A 174 -9.48 -3.47 11.73
N PHE A 175 -8.38 -2.75 11.95
CA PHE A 175 -7.19 -2.81 11.11
C PHE A 175 -6.08 -3.56 11.86
N GLU A 176 -5.53 -4.59 11.24
CA GLU A 176 -4.41 -5.34 11.77
C GLU A 176 -3.26 -5.34 10.77
N THR A 177 -2.11 -4.85 11.20
CA THR A 177 -0.90 -4.82 10.39
C THR A 177 -0.30 -6.22 10.32
N ILE A 178 -0.37 -6.85 9.16
CA ILE A 178 0.18 -8.19 8.91
C ILE A 178 1.69 -8.11 8.65
N TYR A 179 2.11 -7.09 7.92
CA TYR A 179 3.50 -6.84 7.61
C TYR A 179 3.77 -5.34 7.54
N SER A 180 4.85 -4.92 8.18
CA SER A 180 5.35 -3.55 8.10
C SER A 180 6.85 -3.58 7.85
N GLU A 181 7.27 -2.94 6.78
CA GLU A 181 8.70 -2.74 6.49
C GLU A 181 9.35 -1.84 7.56
N GLY A 182 8.57 -0.92 8.15
CA GLY A 182 9.01 -0.10 9.29
C GLY A 182 9.38 -0.94 10.51
N ASP A 183 8.53 -1.92 10.86
CA ASP A 183 8.80 -2.84 11.99
C ASP A 183 10.02 -3.72 11.70
N SER A 184 10.16 -4.18 10.46
CA SER A 184 11.33 -4.96 10.04
C SER A 184 12.63 -4.17 10.14
N ILE A 185 12.60 -2.85 9.86
CA ILE A 185 13.74 -1.95 10.05
C ILE A 185 14.07 -1.80 11.54
N LEU A 186 13.06 -1.62 12.40
CA LEU A 186 13.28 -1.51 13.84
C LEU A 186 13.86 -2.81 14.42
N GLU A 187 13.38 -3.97 13.99
CA GLU A 187 13.93 -5.27 14.37
C GLU A 187 15.40 -5.40 13.93
N THR A 188 15.70 -5.06 12.66
CA THR A 188 17.07 -5.07 12.15
C THR A 188 17.99 -4.13 12.93
N LEU A 189 17.54 -2.92 13.28
CA LEU A 189 18.32 -2.00 14.11
C LEU A 189 18.55 -2.58 15.51
N GLY A 190 17.56 -3.26 16.09
CA GLY A 190 17.71 -4.01 17.34
C GLY A 190 18.79 -5.10 17.24
N GLU A 191 18.81 -5.85 16.15
CA GLU A 191 19.84 -6.86 15.87
C GLU A 191 21.23 -6.24 15.67
N VAL A 192 21.34 -5.10 14.99
CA VAL A 192 22.61 -4.33 14.86
C VAL A 192 23.14 -3.98 16.23
N LEU A 193 22.31 -3.42 17.10
CA LEU A 193 22.72 -3.04 18.46
C LEU A 193 23.12 -4.24 19.30
N ASN A 194 22.37 -5.33 19.24
CA ASN A 194 22.68 -6.56 19.97
C ASN A 194 23.99 -7.19 19.49
N THR A 195 24.19 -7.25 18.18
CA THR A 195 25.43 -7.76 17.55
C THR A 195 26.63 -6.89 17.92
N LEU A 196 26.46 -5.57 17.91
CA LEU A 196 27.49 -4.63 18.34
C LEU A 196 27.89 -4.85 19.80
N ILE A 197 26.92 -4.89 20.71
CA ILE A 197 27.18 -5.09 22.15
C ILE A 197 27.86 -6.43 22.38
N THR A 198 27.32 -7.51 21.80
CA THR A 198 27.87 -8.86 21.95
C THR A 198 29.28 -8.94 21.36
N GLY A 199 29.47 -8.36 20.17
CA GLY A 199 30.81 -8.30 19.51
C GLY A 199 31.83 -7.54 20.33
N VAL A 200 31.49 -6.38 20.89
CA VAL A 200 32.35 -5.59 21.76
C VAL A 200 32.76 -6.39 23.01
N ILE A 201 31.77 -6.99 23.70
CA ILE A 201 32.02 -7.78 24.91
C ILE A 201 32.95 -8.97 24.59
N LEU A 202 32.63 -9.74 23.55
CA LEU A 202 33.43 -10.90 23.16
C LEU A 202 34.85 -10.50 22.80
N THR A 203 35.01 -9.45 21.98
CA THR A 203 36.35 -8.94 21.61
C THR A 203 37.13 -8.48 22.82
N MET A 204 36.53 -7.74 23.75
CA MET A 204 37.18 -7.32 24.99
C MET A 204 37.66 -8.51 25.82
N ILE A 205 36.84 -9.57 25.94
CA ILE A 205 37.23 -10.79 26.68
C ILE A 205 38.42 -11.47 25.99
N VAL A 206 38.33 -11.67 24.67
CA VAL A 206 39.40 -12.31 23.90
C VAL A 206 40.71 -11.52 24.03
N LEU A 207 40.69 -10.23 23.81
CA LEU A 207 41.85 -9.37 23.91
C LEU A 207 42.44 -9.37 25.34
N PHE A 208 41.60 -9.32 26.36
CA PHE A 208 42.05 -9.39 27.75
C PHE A 208 42.74 -10.72 28.07
N VAL A 209 42.22 -11.83 27.57
CA VAL A 209 42.82 -13.17 27.78
C VAL A 209 44.16 -13.31 27.07
N PHE A 210 44.28 -12.79 25.84
CA PHE A 210 45.51 -12.94 25.04
C PHE A 210 46.58 -11.93 25.40
N PHE A 211 46.24 -10.66 25.64
CA PHE A 211 47.21 -9.58 25.88
C PHE A 211 47.42 -9.24 27.35
N GLY A 212 46.47 -9.61 28.23
CA GLY A 212 46.54 -9.31 29.65
C GLY A 212 46.43 -7.82 30.00
N ASP A 213 46.17 -6.95 29.00
CA ASP A 213 46.08 -5.49 29.17
C ASP A 213 44.63 -5.01 28.98
N LEU A 214 44.02 -4.63 30.11
CA LEU A 214 42.66 -4.11 30.17
C LEU A 214 42.51 -2.78 29.40
N ARG A 215 43.58 -1.95 29.34
CA ARG A 215 43.51 -0.65 28.67
C ARG A 215 43.45 -0.80 27.17
N ALA A 216 44.26 -1.69 26.59
CA ALA A 216 44.23 -2.01 25.18
C ALA A 216 42.87 -2.57 24.76
N SER A 217 42.34 -3.52 25.52
CA SER A 217 41.03 -4.12 25.30
C SER A 217 39.88 -3.07 25.34
N LEU A 218 39.98 -2.12 26.24
CA LEU A 218 38.95 -1.08 26.41
C LEU A 218 38.98 -0.04 25.27
N ILE A 219 40.17 0.32 24.79
CA ILE A 219 40.34 1.21 23.64
C ILE A 219 39.71 0.60 22.38
N VAL A 220 39.95 -0.68 22.10
CA VAL A 220 39.34 -1.37 20.96
C VAL A 220 37.83 -1.50 21.13
N GLY A 221 37.37 -1.88 22.34
CA GLY A 221 35.96 -1.98 22.64
C GLY A 221 35.18 -0.69 22.38
N ILE A 222 35.77 0.47 22.69
CA ILE A 222 35.14 1.79 22.45
C ILE A 222 35.24 2.19 20.96
N SER A 223 36.33 1.82 20.28
CA SER A 223 36.55 2.19 18.87
C SER A 223 35.45 1.64 17.93
N MET A 224 34.90 0.45 18.22
CA MET A 224 33.86 -0.20 17.41
C MET A 224 32.53 0.59 17.37
N PRO A 225 31.91 0.89 18.52
CA PRO A 225 30.64 1.70 18.51
C PRO A 225 30.89 3.07 17.88
N LEU A 226 32.06 3.69 18.13
CA LEU A 226 32.40 4.99 17.56
C LEU A 226 32.51 4.95 16.04
N SER A 227 33.10 3.90 15.48
CA SER A 227 33.23 3.69 14.02
C SER A 227 31.85 3.52 13.35
N ILE A 228 30.95 2.77 13.98
CA ILE A 228 29.60 2.57 13.45
C ILE A 228 28.80 3.86 13.54
N LEU A 229 28.90 4.58 14.65
CA LEU A 229 28.21 5.86 14.83
C LEU A 229 28.68 6.87 13.78
N LEU A 230 29.98 6.90 13.47
CA LEU A 230 30.53 7.71 12.39
C LEU A 230 30.01 7.27 11.02
N ALA A 231 29.92 5.97 10.76
CA ALA A 231 29.38 5.45 9.50
C ALA A 231 27.91 5.86 9.30
N VAL A 232 27.08 5.74 10.34
CA VAL A 232 25.65 6.15 10.29
C VAL A 232 25.52 7.65 10.05
N ILE A 233 26.35 8.48 10.70
CA ILE A 233 26.39 9.93 10.48
C ILE A 233 26.75 10.23 9.01
N LEU A 234 27.78 9.57 8.46
CA LEU A 234 28.19 9.78 7.08
C LEU A 234 27.12 9.33 6.07
N LEU A 235 26.43 8.22 6.33
CA LEU A 235 25.30 7.77 5.52
C LEU A 235 24.18 8.83 5.49
N ASN A 236 23.85 9.39 6.66
CA ASN A 236 22.85 10.45 6.75
C ASN A 236 23.27 11.71 5.99
N PHE A 237 24.56 12.14 6.11
CA PHE A 237 25.07 13.27 5.32
C PHE A 237 25.09 13.01 3.82
N ALA A 238 25.28 11.77 3.40
CA ALA A 238 25.22 11.37 1.99
C ALA A 238 23.79 11.25 1.44
N GLY A 239 22.76 11.45 2.28
CA GLY A 239 21.36 11.39 1.89
C GLY A 239 20.80 9.98 1.75
N PHE A 240 21.49 8.97 2.31
CA PHE A 240 20.95 7.61 2.34
C PHE A 240 19.96 7.43 3.48
N ASN A 241 18.80 6.88 3.16
CA ASN A 241 17.83 6.45 4.16
C ASN A 241 18.28 5.13 4.82
N ILE A 242 17.92 4.97 6.10
CA ILE A 242 18.11 3.69 6.78
C ILE A 242 16.96 2.77 6.35
N ASP A 243 17.32 1.72 5.62
CA ASP A 243 16.44 0.67 5.15
C ASP A 243 16.99 -0.72 5.55
N LEU A 244 16.30 -1.79 5.15
CA LEU A 244 16.75 -3.17 5.42
C LEU A 244 18.12 -3.48 4.81
N MET A 245 18.45 -2.86 3.66
CA MET A 245 19.74 -3.05 3.00
C MET A 245 20.87 -2.39 3.78
N THR A 246 20.69 -1.13 4.17
CA THR A 246 21.69 -0.38 4.96
C THR A 246 21.87 -0.98 6.35
N GLY A 247 20.78 -1.47 6.98
CA GLY A 247 20.83 -2.20 8.25
C GLY A 247 21.66 -3.49 8.14
N SER A 248 21.38 -4.30 7.13
CA SER A 248 22.14 -5.54 6.86
C SER A 248 23.61 -5.27 6.56
N ALA A 249 23.92 -4.22 5.80
CA ALA A 249 25.30 -3.81 5.52
C ALA A 249 26.03 -3.38 6.80
N LEU A 250 25.37 -2.73 7.75
CA LEU A 250 25.94 -2.38 9.05
C LEU A 250 26.32 -3.61 9.87
N ILE A 251 25.49 -4.67 9.86
CA ILE A 251 25.80 -5.93 10.56
C ILE A 251 27.09 -6.55 9.99
N ILE A 252 27.24 -6.59 8.66
CA ILE A 252 28.45 -7.10 8.01
C ILE A 252 29.65 -6.22 8.35
N ALA A 253 29.50 -4.89 8.33
CA ALA A 253 30.55 -3.94 8.66
C ALA A 253 31.06 -4.11 10.11
N ILE A 254 30.19 -4.41 11.08
CA ILE A 254 30.55 -4.70 12.46
C ILE A 254 31.55 -5.88 12.50
N GLY A 255 31.26 -6.98 11.80
CA GLY A 255 32.14 -8.13 11.74
C GLY A 255 33.53 -7.77 11.19
N MET A 256 33.59 -6.98 10.10
CA MET A 256 34.87 -6.56 9.50
C MET A 256 35.66 -5.58 10.39
N ILE A 257 34.99 -4.72 11.15
CA ILE A 257 35.65 -3.78 12.09
C ILE A 257 36.28 -4.55 13.25
N VAL A 258 35.61 -5.57 13.76
CA VAL A 258 36.14 -6.46 14.80
C VAL A 258 37.45 -7.10 14.36
N ASP A 259 37.47 -7.70 13.18
CA ASP A 259 38.65 -8.37 12.64
C ASP A 259 39.85 -7.40 12.42
N ASN A 260 39.57 -6.24 11.81
CA ASN A 260 40.62 -5.22 11.59
C ASN A 260 41.21 -4.69 12.90
N SER A 261 40.38 -4.53 13.94
CA SER A 261 40.80 -4.03 15.23
C SER A 261 41.76 -5.03 15.93
N ILE A 262 41.52 -6.33 15.76
CA ILE A 262 42.38 -7.40 16.29
C ILE A 262 43.75 -7.38 15.57
N VAL A 263 43.77 -7.30 14.24
CA VAL A 263 44.97 -7.27 13.43
C VAL A 263 45.88 -6.07 13.76
N VAL A 264 45.28 -4.89 13.97
CA VAL A 264 46.06 -3.67 14.35
C VAL A 264 46.70 -3.81 15.72
N LEU A 265 46.09 -4.54 16.66
CA LEU A 265 46.66 -4.79 17.98
C LEU A 265 47.80 -5.83 17.96
N GLU A 266 47.78 -6.76 17.00
CA GLU A 266 48.76 -7.83 16.88
C GLU A 266 50.02 -7.37 16.16
N SER A 267 49.99 -6.23 15.47
CA SER A 267 51.11 -5.61 14.74
C SER A 267 51.93 -4.67 15.64
#